data_806d2a5812738f82f98a7a53d97d1906
#
_entry.id   806d2a5812738f82f98a7a53d97d1906
#
_cell.length_a   1.000
_cell.length_b   1.000
_cell.length_c   1.000
_cell.angle_alpha   90.00
_cell.angle_beta   90.00
_cell.angle_gamma   90.00
#
_symmetry.space_group_name_H-M   'P 1'
#
loop_
_entity.id
_entity.type
_entity.pdbx_description
1 polymer ?
#
loop_
_entity_poly.entity_id
_entity_poly.type
_entity_poly.pdbx_seq_one_letter_code
_entity_poly.pdbx_strand_id
1 'polypeptide(L)'
;MWSSGIWAPIALFVLTTASIRQQNNVLQPTRSLAQLALQKVLSDASPIFGDYVHSNASNTNTAQWMKRYLDITKLVHMNIPGTHDTSTWNYSQATQDSLNHVTNLDRVSVLPPEYYRCQDRPIIDMLDAGIRVFDLRFAFDATNTTLVFYHSQALQSETATVEDVLFGFYQWLDCHPSEAVLLSFQYEDSTKAYASNNADVQLAMFNILTSDAARKYFVQTKGELGTLGEARGKITLLRRFDLDRLPQSYSDALPGLHFPPALWRDNGLDITLTYNTEKNLTAYIEDYYGLDSPIGSGAALNIQWKYNATTAHLTKAATQYLDSLFWTFASSEYDTDSPPETPEIMALGNGTEYTPLGGVNQRLLLFLQSMKGKRVGIVMFDFYETPSNLVQTLLDI
;
A
#
# COMPACT_ATOMS: atom_id res chain seq x y z
N MET A 1 -101.73 -20.75 -8.40
CA MET A 1 -101.88 -19.80 -9.52
C MET A 1 -100.65 -18.92 -9.57
N TRP A 2 -100.12 -18.83 -10.66
CA TRP A 2 -98.78 -18.38 -11.02
C TRP A 2 -98.55 -16.88 -10.80
N SER A 3 -97.46 -16.44 -10.24
CA SER A 3 -96.89 -15.07 -10.42
C SER A 3 -95.40 -15.10 -10.61
N SER A 4 -95.06 -14.70 -11.79
CA SER A 4 -93.70 -14.56 -12.32
C SER A 4 -92.97 -13.35 -11.73
N GLY A 5 -91.82 -13.55 -11.10
CA GLY A 5 -90.92 -12.48 -10.65
C GLY A 5 -89.86 -12.26 -11.67
N ILE A 6 -89.72 -11.01 -12.10
CA ILE A 6 -88.69 -10.53 -13.04
C ILE A 6 -87.43 -10.16 -12.25
N TRP A 7 -86.30 -10.77 -12.61
CA TRP A 7 -84.98 -10.40 -12.11
C TRP A 7 -84.32 -9.43 -13.10
N ALA A 8 -83.94 -8.22 -12.67
CA ALA A 8 -83.12 -7.31 -13.40
C ALA A 8 -81.62 -7.48 -12.97
N PRO A 9 -80.68 -7.50 -13.90
CA PRO A 9 -79.25 -7.61 -13.53
C PRO A 9 -78.68 -6.23 -13.15
N ILE A 10 -78.05 -6.14 -11.99
CA ILE A 10 -77.28 -4.98 -11.52
C ILE A 10 -75.96 -5.06 -12.22
N ALA A 11 -75.68 -4.11 -13.11
CA ALA A 11 -74.33 -3.92 -13.71
C ALA A 11 -73.39 -3.22 -12.73
N LEU A 12 -72.36 -3.93 -12.27
CA LEU A 12 -71.34 -3.40 -11.40
C LEU A 12 -70.29 -2.68 -12.30
N PHE A 13 -70.25 -1.36 -12.28
CA PHE A 13 -69.14 -0.59 -12.89
C PHE A 13 -67.93 -0.64 -12.00
N VAL A 14 -66.89 -1.37 -12.42
CA VAL A 14 -65.57 -1.34 -11.80
C VAL A 14 -64.81 -0.14 -12.42
N LEU A 15 -64.68 0.93 -11.64
CA LEU A 15 -63.76 2.04 -11.98
C LEU A 15 -62.34 1.62 -11.68
N THR A 16 -61.58 1.25 -12.72
CA THR A 16 -60.12 1.07 -12.64
C THR A 16 -59.45 2.44 -12.65
N THR A 17 -59.06 2.92 -11.49
CA THR A 17 -58.14 4.06 -11.38
C THR A 17 -56.75 3.62 -11.84
N ALA A 18 -56.39 4.01 -13.07
CA ALA A 18 -55.00 3.87 -13.55
C ALA A 18 -54.13 4.87 -12.78
N SER A 19 -53.37 4.38 -11.81
CA SER A 19 -52.28 5.15 -11.18
C SER A 19 -51.18 5.36 -12.20
N ILE A 20 -51.11 6.56 -12.78
CA ILE A 20 -49.95 7.01 -13.53
C ILE A 20 -48.81 7.18 -12.53
N ARG A 21 -47.95 6.17 -12.43
CA ARG A 21 -46.63 6.33 -11.80
C ARG A 21 -45.86 7.34 -12.66
N GLN A 22 -45.79 8.59 -12.22
CA GLN A 22 -44.75 9.52 -12.68
C GLN A 22 -43.40 8.88 -12.26
N GLN A 23 -42.69 8.28 -13.23
CA GLN A 23 -41.30 8.04 -13.10
C GLN A 23 -40.64 9.41 -13.04
N ASN A 24 -40.28 9.85 -11.86
CA ASN A 24 -39.35 10.94 -11.68
C ASN A 24 -37.98 10.45 -12.26
N ASN A 25 -37.77 10.70 -13.53
CA ASN A 25 -36.45 10.69 -14.13
C ASN A 25 -35.67 11.83 -13.46
N VAL A 26 -35.09 11.56 -12.32
CA VAL A 26 -33.99 12.37 -11.78
C VAL A 26 -32.88 12.26 -12.80
N LEU A 27 -32.77 13.28 -13.67
CA LEU A 27 -31.65 13.43 -14.58
C LEU A 27 -30.40 13.40 -13.68
N GLN A 28 -29.64 12.32 -13.77
CA GLN A 28 -28.32 12.27 -13.13
C GLN A 28 -27.54 13.48 -13.66
N PRO A 29 -26.94 14.29 -12.79
CA PRO A 29 -26.18 15.44 -13.24
C PRO A 29 -25.12 14.97 -14.23
N THR A 30 -25.08 15.56 -15.42
CA THR A 30 -24.08 15.25 -16.44
C THR A 30 -22.69 15.53 -15.86
N ARG A 31 -21.84 14.50 -15.78
CA ARG A 31 -20.47 14.65 -15.30
C ARG A 31 -19.70 15.64 -16.20
N SER A 32 -18.90 16.51 -15.58
CA SER A 32 -17.99 17.38 -16.31
C SER A 32 -16.88 16.58 -17.02
N LEU A 33 -16.25 17.15 -18.04
CA LEU A 33 -15.12 16.53 -18.70
C LEU A 33 -13.98 16.17 -17.71
N ALA A 34 -13.70 17.05 -16.74
CA ALA A 34 -12.71 16.79 -15.70
C ALA A 34 -13.08 15.58 -14.84
N GLN A 35 -14.36 15.41 -14.46
CA GLN A 35 -14.82 14.24 -13.73
C GLN A 35 -14.72 12.95 -14.56
N LEU A 36 -15.01 13.02 -15.86
CA LEU A 36 -14.87 11.85 -16.75
C LEU A 36 -13.39 11.48 -16.94
N ALA A 37 -12.51 12.49 -17.10
CA ALA A 37 -11.06 12.26 -17.21
C ALA A 37 -10.49 11.63 -15.93
N LEU A 38 -10.83 12.16 -14.76
CA LEU A 38 -10.43 11.58 -13.49
C LEU A 38 -10.94 10.14 -13.32
N GLN A 39 -12.20 9.88 -13.67
CA GLN A 39 -12.76 8.52 -13.61
C GLN A 39 -11.96 7.56 -14.51
N LYS A 40 -11.54 7.98 -15.70
CA LYS A 40 -10.70 7.15 -16.57
C LYS A 40 -9.36 6.82 -15.89
N VAL A 41 -8.66 7.83 -15.37
CA VAL A 41 -7.37 7.64 -14.68
C VAL A 41 -7.53 6.69 -13.50
N LEU A 42 -8.56 6.86 -12.66
CA LEU A 42 -8.83 5.97 -11.53
C LEU A 42 -9.19 4.55 -11.98
N SER A 43 -9.84 4.39 -13.12
CA SER A 43 -10.11 3.07 -13.70
C SER A 43 -8.82 2.41 -14.22
N ASP A 44 -7.91 3.17 -14.80
CA ASP A 44 -6.61 2.66 -15.26
C ASP A 44 -5.71 2.28 -14.06
N ALA A 45 -5.81 3.02 -12.94
CA ALA A 45 -5.11 2.70 -11.69
C ALA A 45 -5.66 1.47 -10.95
N SER A 46 -6.91 1.07 -11.23
CA SER A 46 -7.65 0.11 -10.39
C SER A 46 -6.99 -1.27 -10.20
N PRO A 47 -6.19 -1.82 -11.14
CA PRO A 47 -5.48 -3.08 -10.90
C PRO A 47 -4.53 -3.04 -9.70
N ILE A 48 -4.02 -1.85 -9.34
CA ILE A 48 -3.12 -1.63 -8.20
C ILE A 48 -3.84 -0.87 -7.08
N PHE A 49 -4.49 0.25 -7.41
CA PHE A 49 -5.12 1.12 -6.41
C PHE A 49 -6.45 0.57 -5.87
N GLY A 50 -7.16 -0.22 -6.67
CA GLY A 50 -8.51 -0.67 -6.38
C GLY A 50 -9.59 0.23 -6.96
N ASP A 51 -10.85 -0.23 -6.88
CA ASP A 51 -11.99 0.43 -7.48
C ASP A 51 -12.64 1.44 -6.52
N TYR A 52 -12.56 2.71 -6.88
CA TYR A 52 -13.20 3.81 -6.13
C TYR A 52 -14.73 3.73 -6.06
N VAL A 53 -15.38 3.03 -6.98
CA VAL A 53 -16.85 2.93 -7.03
C VAL A 53 -17.40 2.11 -5.85
N HIS A 54 -16.60 1.21 -5.32
CA HIS A 54 -16.99 0.34 -4.19
C HIS A 54 -16.53 0.88 -2.82
N SER A 55 -15.58 1.79 -2.77
CA SER A 55 -15.26 2.51 -1.55
C SER A 55 -16.28 3.66 -1.36
N ASN A 56 -17.51 3.32 -1.05
CA ASN A 56 -18.37 4.29 -0.40
C ASN A 56 -17.66 4.73 0.85
N ALA A 57 -17.15 5.98 0.82
CA ALA A 57 -16.37 6.60 1.88
C ALA A 57 -16.68 5.95 3.22
N SER A 58 -15.94 4.90 3.56
CA SER A 58 -16.15 4.24 4.83
C SER A 58 -15.67 5.24 5.86
N ASN A 59 -16.57 5.99 6.45
CA ASN A 59 -16.34 6.80 7.64
C ASN A 59 -15.99 5.89 8.82
N THR A 60 -15.11 4.89 8.56
CA THR A 60 -14.58 4.06 9.62
C THR A 60 -13.61 4.90 10.45
N ASN A 61 -13.56 4.64 11.74
CA ASN A 61 -12.61 5.32 12.62
C ASN A 61 -11.16 5.17 12.13
N THR A 62 -10.86 4.08 11.43
CA THR A 62 -9.54 3.79 10.85
C THR A 62 -9.22 4.64 9.61
N ALA A 63 -10.20 4.94 8.75
CA ALA A 63 -9.99 5.80 7.58
C ALA A 63 -9.61 7.25 7.95
N GLN A 64 -9.91 7.68 9.18
CA GLN A 64 -9.65 9.05 9.65
C GLN A 64 -8.93 9.07 11.02
N TRP A 65 -8.08 8.09 11.30
CA TRP A 65 -7.49 7.94 12.62
C TRP A 65 -6.51 9.06 13.00
N MET A 66 -5.87 9.71 12.03
CA MET A 66 -4.94 10.82 12.31
C MET A 66 -5.66 12.07 12.80
N LYS A 67 -6.97 12.19 12.54
CA LYS A 67 -7.79 13.32 13.01
C LYS A 67 -7.75 13.52 14.52
N ARG A 68 -7.49 12.45 15.29
CA ARG A 68 -7.41 12.49 16.77
C ARG A 68 -6.13 13.12 17.29
N TYR A 69 -5.10 13.28 16.45
CA TYR A 69 -3.81 13.83 16.86
C TYR A 69 -3.74 15.33 16.59
N LEU A 70 -2.95 16.03 17.41
CA LEU A 70 -2.70 17.47 17.26
C LEU A 70 -1.74 17.72 16.08
N ASP A 71 -1.88 18.86 15.42
CA ASP A 71 -1.04 19.26 14.29
C ASP A 71 0.45 19.37 14.64
N ILE A 72 0.78 19.70 15.90
CA ILE A 72 2.16 19.77 16.40
C ILE A 72 2.81 18.40 16.64
N THR A 73 2.05 17.30 16.50
CA THR A 73 2.59 15.95 16.70
C THR A 73 3.64 15.67 15.63
N LYS A 74 4.87 15.35 16.04
CA LYS A 74 5.91 14.93 15.12
C LYS A 74 5.58 13.56 14.55
N LEU A 75 5.71 13.36 13.24
CA LEU A 75 5.44 12.06 12.61
C LEU A 75 6.35 10.95 13.14
N VAL A 76 7.59 11.25 13.54
CA VAL A 76 8.50 10.28 14.16
C VAL A 76 8.02 9.78 15.55
N HIS A 77 7.05 10.46 16.18
CA HIS A 77 6.46 10.04 17.45
C HIS A 77 5.19 9.21 17.30
N MET A 78 4.73 9.00 16.08
CA MET A 78 3.51 8.25 15.80
C MET A 78 3.81 6.77 15.53
N ASN A 79 2.84 5.91 15.83
CA ASN A 79 2.81 4.52 15.38
C ASN A 79 2.04 4.47 14.07
N ILE A 80 2.73 4.14 12.99
CA ILE A 80 2.16 4.29 11.65
C ILE A 80 2.20 2.92 10.93
N PRO A 81 1.04 2.30 10.70
CA PRO A 81 0.98 1.05 9.94
C PRO A 81 1.29 1.27 8.47
N GLY A 82 2.01 0.33 7.88
CA GLY A 82 2.36 0.31 6.47
C GLY A 82 2.27 -1.08 5.86
N THR A 83 2.38 -1.15 4.53
CA THR A 83 2.39 -2.38 3.74
C THR A 83 3.67 -2.48 2.92
N HIS A 84 4.32 -3.65 2.99
CA HIS A 84 5.45 -4.03 2.16
C HIS A 84 4.92 -4.47 0.79
N ASP A 85 5.67 -4.20 -0.28
CA ASP A 85 5.29 -4.54 -1.68
C ASP A 85 3.81 -4.33 -1.96
N THR A 86 3.36 -3.13 -1.69
CA THR A 86 1.94 -2.72 -1.65
C THR A 86 1.17 -3.04 -2.93
N SER A 87 1.85 -3.02 -4.09
CA SER A 87 1.22 -3.19 -5.41
C SER A 87 0.81 -4.64 -5.72
N THR A 88 1.15 -5.63 -4.88
CA THR A 88 1.12 -7.05 -5.22
C THR A 88 -0.21 -7.77 -4.94
N TRP A 89 -1.22 -7.08 -4.40
CA TRP A 89 -2.46 -7.67 -3.91
C TRP A 89 -3.23 -8.51 -4.96
N ASN A 90 -3.17 -8.11 -6.22
CA ASN A 90 -3.88 -8.77 -7.33
C ASN A 90 -2.99 -9.74 -8.12
N TYR A 91 -1.77 -10.01 -7.66
CA TYR A 91 -0.84 -10.88 -8.38
C TYR A 91 -1.16 -12.36 -8.15
N SER A 92 -2.12 -12.86 -8.92
CA SER A 92 -2.56 -14.26 -8.95
C SER A 92 -1.99 -14.99 -10.16
N GLN A 93 -2.16 -16.32 -10.23
CA GLN A 93 -1.80 -17.10 -11.43
C GLN A 93 -2.51 -16.56 -12.69
N ALA A 94 -3.78 -16.18 -12.57
CA ALA A 94 -4.52 -15.59 -13.69
C ALA A 94 -3.93 -14.24 -14.14
N THR A 95 -3.49 -13.40 -13.20
CA THR A 95 -2.79 -12.15 -13.50
C THR A 95 -1.46 -12.43 -14.17
N GLN A 96 -0.65 -13.32 -13.61
CA GLN A 96 0.64 -13.74 -14.20
C GLN A 96 0.46 -14.28 -15.61
N ASP A 97 -0.51 -15.14 -15.83
CA ASP A 97 -0.80 -15.73 -17.15
C ASP A 97 -1.21 -14.65 -18.17
N SER A 98 -1.99 -13.66 -17.76
CA SER A 98 -2.41 -12.55 -18.62
C SER A 98 -1.23 -11.66 -19.05
N LEU A 99 -0.18 -11.57 -18.22
CA LEU A 99 1.02 -10.77 -18.46
C LEU A 99 2.15 -11.52 -19.16
N ASN A 100 2.00 -12.82 -19.42
CA ASN A 100 3.03 -13.65 -20.04
C ASN A 100 3.52 -13.13 -21.38
N HIS A 101 2.68 -12.45 -22.16
CA HIS A 101 3.06 -11.87 -23.45
C HIS A 101 4.09 -10.74 -23.33
N VAL A 102 4.18 -10.08 -22.17
CA VAL A 102 5.19 -9.05 -21.84
C VAL A 102 6.33 -9.67 -21.05
N THR A 103 6.04 -10.40 -19.97
CA THR A 103 7.06 -10.89 -19.04
C THR A 103 7.98 -11.92 -19.63
N ASN A 104 7.58 -12.61 -20.73
CA ASN A 104 8.41 -13.58 -21.45
C ASN A 104 9.24 -13.00 -22.60
N LEU A 105 9.26 -11.66 -22.79
CA LEU A 105 10.03 -11.05 -23.88
C LEU A 105 11.53 -11.32 -23.78
N ASP A 106 12.07 -11.43 -22.58
CA ASP A 106 13.48 -11.77 -22.32
C ASP A 106 13.74 -13.28 -22.16
N ARG A 107 12.67 -14.10 -22.24
CA ARG A 107 12.72 -15.57 -22.07
C ARG A 107 13.18 -16.01 -20.68
N VAL A 108 13.10 -15.16 -19.69
CA VAL A 108 13.35 -15.51 -18.30
C VAL A 108 12.03 -15.86 -17.64
N SER A 109 11.93 -17.08 -17.10
CA SER A 109 10.73 -17.54 -16.41
C SER A 109 10.53 -16.78 -15.11
N VAL A 110 9.31 -16.34 -14.85
CA VAL A 110 8.87 -15.78 -13.57
C VAL A 110 8.50 -16.96 -12.65
N LEU A 111 8.86 -16.89 -11.37
CA LEU A 111 8.46 -17.90 -10.38
C LEU A 111 6.94 -17.87 -10.19
N PRO A 112 6.34 -18.91 -9.57
CA PRO A 112 4.92 -18.91 -9.22
C PRO A 112 4.49 -17.65 -8.43
N PRO A 113 3.24 -17.18 -8.59
CA PRO A 113 2.79 -15.88 -8.04
C PRO A 113 2.88 -15.77 -6.53
N GLU A 114 2.82 -16.87 -5.80
CA GLU A 114 2.96 -16.92 -4.35
C GLU A 114 4.31 -16.43 -3.81
N TYR A 115 5.35 -16.41 -4.64
CA TYR A 115 6.66 -15.84 -4.28
C TYR A 115 6.67 -14.31 -4.31
N TYR A 116 5.73 -13.70 -5.03
CA TYR A 116 5.69 -12.26 -5.25
C TYR A 116 4.54 -11.56 -4.54
N ARG A 117 3.50 -12.32 -4.16
CA ARG A 117 2.32 -11.74 -3.55
C ARG A 117 2.53 -11.51 -2.06
N CYS A 118 2.41 -10.24 -1.67
CA CYS A 118 2.60 -9.78 -0.29
C CYS A 118 1.32 -9.21 0.33
N GLN A 119 0.26 -8.99 -0.45
CA GLN A 119 -0.97 -8.35 -0.01
C GLN A 119 -2.21 -9.05 -0.57
N ASP A 120 -3.37 -8.89 0.09
CA ASP A 120 -4.67 -9.42 -0.33
C ASP A 120 -5.68 -8.33 -0.72
N ARG A 121 -5.40 -7.08 -0.39
CA ARG A 121 -6.32 -5.97 -0.57
C ARG A 121 -5.70 -4.84 -1.35
N PRO A 122 -6.51 -4.12 -2.17
CA PRO A 122 -6.03 -2.97 -2.92
C PRO A 122 -5.69 -1.78 -2.01
N ILE A 123 -4.94 -0.83 -2.54
CA ILE A 123 -4.48 0.37 -1.80
C ILE A 123 -5.66 1.14 -1.17
N ILE A 124 -6.80 1.26 -1.87
CA ILE A 124 -7.96 1.96 -1.33
C ILE A 124 -8.48 1.30 -0.04
N ASP A 125 -8.54 -0.03 0.01
CA ASP A 125 -8.94 -0.78 1.20
C ASP A 125 -7.89 -0.67 2.31
N MET A 126 -6.61 -0.65 1.97
CA MET A 126 -5.51 -0.41 2.92
C MET A 126 -5.64 0.97 3.58
N LEU A 127 -5.91 2.02 2.79
CA LEU A 127 -6.13 3.38 3.28
C LEU A 127 -7.31 3.43 4.27
N ASP A 128 -8.42 2.76 3.93
CA ASP A 128 -9.62 2.69 4.77
C ASP A 128 -9.38 1.86 6.04
N ALA A 129 -8.53 0.84 5.97
CA ALA A 129 -8.10 0.04 7.13
C ALA A 129 -7.15 0.79 8.08
N GLY A 130 -6.59 1.93 7.66
CA GLY A 130 -5.71 2.76 8.49
C GLY A 130 -4.24 2.73 8.10
N ILE A 131 -3.86 2.01 7.05
CA ILE A 131 -2.50 2.03 6.51
C ILE A 131 -2.16 3.42 5.99
N ARG A 132 -0.94 3.90 6.29
CA ARG A 132 -0.47 5.23 5.88
C ARG A 132 0.94 5.23 5.30
N VAL A 133 1.66 4.11 5.33
CA VAL A 133 2.95 3.95 4.67
C VAL A 133 2.83 2.85 3.61
N PHE A 134 3.27 3.15 2.40
CA PHE A 134 3.14 2.25 1.25
C PHE A 134 4.50 2.07 0.59
N ASP A 135 4.98 0.84 0.51
CA ASP A 135 6.19 0.47 -0.22
C ASP A 135 5.81 0.17 -1.67
N LEU A 136 6.27 1.03 -2.57
CA LEU A 136 5.95 1.01 -4.00
C LEU A 136 7.22 0.83 -4.80
N ARG A 137 7.32 -0.24 -5.55
CA ARG A 137 8.49 -0.58 -6.36
C ARG A 137 8.18 -0.39 -7.83
N PHE A 138 9.03 0.35 -8.52
CA PHE A 138 8.78 0.77 -9.89
C PHE A 138 9.95 0.50 -10.83
N ALA A 139 9.64 0.29 -12.09
CA ALA A 139 10.58 0.31 -13.21
C ALA A 139 9.83 0.70 -14.50
N PHE A 140 10.55 0.77 -15.63
CA PHE A 140 9.90 0.92 -16.92
C PHE A 140 9.12 -0.34 -17.32
N ASP A 141 8.06 -0.12 -18.07
CA ASP A 141 7.37 -1.14 -18.85
C ASP A 141 8.28 -1.67 -19.99
N ALA A 142 7.79 -2.66 -20.73
CA ALA A 142 8.55 -3.27 -21.83
C ALA A 142 8.88 -2.30 -22.99
N THR A 143 8.21 -1.13 -23.06
CA THR A 143 8.47 -0.11 -24.08
C THR A 143 9.54 0.90 -23.63
N ASN A 144 9.96 0.88 -22.39
CA ASN A 144 10.85 1.86 -21.73
C ASN A 144 10.31 3.30 -21.80
N THR A 145 9.00 3.46 -21.71
CA THR A 145 8.36 4.80 -21.78
C THR A 145 7.50 5.12 -20.57
N THR A 146 6.99 4.11 -19.87
CA THR A 146 6.00 4.27 -18.81
C THR A 146 6.47 3.60 -17.53
N LEU A 147 6.35 4.28 -16.39
CA LEU A 147 6.66 3.70 -15.09
C LEU A 147 5.47 2.91 -14.58
N VAL A 148 5.74 1.64 -14.27
CA VAL A 148 4.78 0.67 -13.75
C VAL A 148 5.34 -0.03 -12.52
N PHE A 149 4.57 -0.93 -11.90
CA PHE A 149 4.96 -1.58 -10.66
C PHE A 149 5.48 -2.98 -10.89
N TYR A 150 6.52 -3.33 -10.14
CA TYR A 150 7.12 -4.65 -10.13
C TYR A 150 7.32 -5.15 -8.70
N HIS A 151 7.42 -6.46 -8.55
CA HIS A 151 8.12 -7.11 -7.47
C HIS A 151 9.13 -8.07 -8.10
N SER A 152 10.43 -7.77 -7.99
CA SER A 152 11.47 -8.47 -8.73
C SER A 152 11.14 -8.54 -10.23
N GLN A 153 11.01 -9.73 -10.78
CA GLN A 153 10.68 -9.96 -12.20
C GLN A 153 9.17 -9.92 -12.51
N ALA A 154 8.33 -9.82 -11.49
CA ALA A 154 6.89 -9.89 -11.62
C ALA A 154 6.30 -8.49 -11.89
N LEU A 155 5.96 -8.21 -13.15
CA LEU A 155 5.16 -7.05 -13.53
C LEU A 155 3.76 -7.16 -12.90
N GLN A 156 3.31 -6.13 -12.18
CA GLN A 156 2.05 -6.18 -11.45
C GLN A 156 0.83 -5.79 -12.30
N SER A 157 1.03 -4.90 -13.27
CA SER A 157 0.00 -4.44 -14.21
C SER A 157 0.66 -3.76 -15.41
N GLU A 158 0.08 -3.90 -16.61
CA GLU A 158 0.49 -3.14 -17.79
C GLU A 158 -0.20 -1.77 -17.89
N THR A 159 -1.34 -1.61 -17.23
CA THR A 159 -2.19 -0.42 -17.39
C THR A 159 -2.12 0.56 -16.25
N ALA A 160 -1.87 0.07 -15.03
CA ALA A 160 -1.76 0.94 -13.85
C ALA A 160 -0.36 1.56 -13.76
N THR A 161 -0.24 2.80 -14.21
CA THR A 161 1.02 3.53 -14.14
C THR A 161 1.26 4.12 -12.75
N VAL A 162 2.51 4.47 -12.44
CA VAL A 162 2.85 5.20 -11.20
C VAL A 162 2.05 6.49 -11.10
N GLU A 163 1.88 7.21 -12.21
CA GLU A 163 1.12 8.48 -12.24
C GLU A 163 -0.37 8.25 -11.96
N ASP A 164 -1.00 7.24 -12.56
CA ASP A 164 -2.41 6.92 -12.33
C ASP A 164 -2.67 6.57 -10.85
N VAL A 165 -1.80 5.76 -10.25
CA VAL A 165 -1.89 5.38 -8.84
C VAL A 165 -1.71 6.59 -7.92
N LEU A 166 -0.83 7.53 -8.26
CA LEU A 166 -0.71 8.79 -7.53
C LEU A 166 -2.00 9.61 -7.58
N PHE A 167 -2.71 9.65 -8.71
CA PHE A 167 -4.02 10.30 -8.78
C PHE A 167 -5.04 9.62 -7.87
N GLY A 168 -4.96 8.31 -7.67
CA GLY A 168 -5.73 7.60 -6.67
C GLY A 168 -5.49 8.13 -5.25
N PHE A 169 -4.22 8.28 -4.84
CA PHE A 169 -3.87 8.88 -3.55
C PHE A 169 -4.32 10.34 -3.43
N TYR A 170 -4.17 11.14 -4.48
CA TYR A 170 -4.61 12.55 -4.47
C TYR A 170 -6.12 12.66 -4.25
N GLN A 171 -6.90 11.85 -4.97
CA GLN A 171 -8.36 11.82 -4.80
C GLN A 171 -8.77 11.35 -3.39
N TRP A 172 -8.07 10.37 -2.83
CA TRP A 172 -8.34 9.91 -1.47
C TRP A 172 -8.05 11.00 -0.43
N LEU A 173 -6.92 11.70 -0.58
CA LEU A 173 -6.53 12.80 0.32
C LEU A 173 -7.48 14.01 0.24
N ASP A 174 -8.01 14.34 -0.95
CA ASP A 174 -9.04 15.38 -1.08
C ASP A 174 -10.32 15.03 -0.29
N CYS A 175 -10.65 13.73 -0.17
CA CYS A 175 -11.75 13.23 0.65
C CYS A 175 -11.39 13.08 2.14
N HIS A 176 -10.10 12.99 2.48
CA HIS A 176 -9.60 12.75 3.83
C HIS A 176 -8.54 13.79 4.25
N PRO A 177 -8.88 15.08 4.29
CA PRO A 177 -7.91 16.16 4.49
C PRO A 177 -7.25 16.17 5.87
N SER A 178 -7.73 15.38 6.82
CA SER A 178 -7.11 15.20 8.15
C SER A 178 -5.94 14.21 8.14
N GLU A 179 -5.83 13.41 7.08
CA GLU A 179 -4.88 12.32 7.00
C GLU A 179 -3.60 12.73 6.29
N ALA A 180 -2.54 11.96 6.49
CA ALA A 180 -1.27 12.09 5.82
C ALA A 180 -0.83 10.71 5.31
N VAL A 181 -0.16 10.66 4.16
CA VAL A 181 0.34 9.42 3.56
C VAL A 181 1.84 9.54 3.36
N LEU A 182 2.57 8.45 3.57
CA LEU A 182 3.99 8.33 3.29
C LEU A 182 4.16 7.31 2.17
N LEU A 183 4.77 7.72 1.05
CA LEU A 183 5.05 6.82 -0.07
C LEU A 183 6.55 6.56 -0.15
N SER A 184 6.93 5.30 0.08
CA SER A 184 8.27 4.78 -0.17
C SER A 184 8.35 4.34 -1.62
N PHE A 185 9.13 5.03 -2.44
CA PHE A 185 9.44 4.60 -3.79
C PHE A 185 10.82 3.99 -3.88
N GLN A 186 10.89 2.78 -4.40
CA GLN A 186 12.13 2.06 -4.70
C GLN A 186 12.16 1.72 -6.19
N TYR A 187 13.31 1.97 -6.83
CA TYR A 187 13.57 1.39 -8.14
C TYR A 187 13.78 -0.12 -7.98
N GLU A 188 13.06 -0.92 -8.76
CA GLU A 188 13.17 -2.37 -8.73
C GLU A 188 14.29 -2.82 -9.68
N ASP A 189 15.48 -3.06 -9.12
CA ASP A 189 16.72 -3.34 -9.90
C ASP A 189 16.84 -4.80 -10.36
N SER A 190 16.03 -5.70 -9.81
CA SER A 190 15.96 -7.11 -10.21
C SER A 190 14.90 -7.40 -11.29
N THR A 191 14.39 -6.36 -11.94
CA THR A 191 13.39 -6.47 -13.00
C THR A 191 13.94 -7.10 -14.27
N LYS A 192 13.06 -7.27 -15.26
CA LYS A 192 13.39 -7.78 -16.59
C LYS A 192 14.46 -6.95 -17.29
N ALA A 193 15.26 -7.57 -18.12
CA ALA A 193 16.38 -6.93 -18.82
C ALA A 193 15.98 -5.71 -19.67
N TYR A 194 14.73 -5.60 -20.10
CA TYR A 194 14.21 -4.45 -20.82
C TYR A 194 13.92 -3.23 -19.92
N ALA A 195 13.79 -3.42 -18.61
CA ALA A 195 13.54 -2.34 -17.64
C ALA A 195 14.85 -1.95 -16.93
N SER A 196 15.76 -1.28 -17.64
CA SER A 196 17.06 -0.91 -17.10
C SER A 196 17.04 0.41 -16.32
N ASN A 197 17.85 0.50 -15.24
CA ASN A 197 18.07 1.74 -14.52
C ASN A 197 19.02 2.67 -15.29
N ASN A 198 18.45 3.53 -16.12
CA ASN A 198 19.17 4.50 -16.95
C ASN A 198 18.71 5.94 -16.67
N ALA A 199 19.26 6.92 -17.39
CA ALA A 199 18.86 8.32 -17.22
C ALA A 199 17.38 8.57 -17.53
N ASP A 200 16.78 7.79 -18.44
CA ASP A 200 15.40 8.01 -18.89
C ASP A 200 14.40 7.59 -17.81
N VAL A 201 14.61 6.43 -17.12
CA VAL A 201 13.75 6.02 -16.01
C VAL A 201 13.83 7.02 -14.85
N GLN A 202 15.04 7.51 -14.56
CA GLN A 202 15.24 8.50 -13.51
C GLN A 202 14.58 9.84 -13.86
N LEU A 203 14.66 10.27 -15.13
CA LEU A 203 14.02 11.48 -15.62
C LEU A 203 12.49 11.34 -15.61
N ALA A 204 11.95 10.18 -16.01
CA ALA A 204 10.51 9.91 -15.96
C ALA A 204 9.98 10.03 -14.52
N MET A 205 10.65 9.40 -13.55
CA MET A 205 10.26 9.48 -12.14
C MET A 205 10.38 10.91 -11.59
N PHE A 206 11.46 11.62 -11.94
CA PHE A 206 11.62 13.02 -11.57
C PHE A 206 10.47 13.88 -12.10
N ASN A 207 10.08 13.72 -13.36
CA ASN A 207 9.00 14.49 -13.99
C ASN A 207 7.65 14.24 -13.28
N ILE A 208 7.35 12.99 -12.94
CA ILE A 208 6.13 12.64 -12.17
C ILE A 208 6.14 13.34 -10.81
N LEU A 209 7.24 13.24 -10.06
CA LEU A 209 7.34 13.77 -8.70
C LEU A 209 7.49 15.31 -8.64
N THR A 210 7.72 15.97 -9.76
CA THR A 210 7.81 17.45 -9.87
C THR A 210 6.71 18.06 -10.72
N SER A 211 5.73 17.26 -11.14
CA SER A 211 4.53 17.72 -11.84
C SER A 211 3.72 18.72 -10.99
N ASP A 212 2.85 19.50 -11.60
CA ASP A 212 1.99 20.46 -10.89
C ASP A 212 1.10 19.73 -9.84
N ALA A 213 0.61 18.54 -10.17
CA ALA A 213 -0.14 17.70 -9.24
C ALA A 213 0.74 17.28 -8.06
N ALA A 214 1.94 16.79 -8.31
CA ALA A 214 2.87 16.41 -7.25
C ALA A 214 3.24 17.60 -6.35
N ARG A 215 3.50 18.77 -6.91
CA ARG A 215 3.76 19.99 -6.13
C ARG A 215 2.61 20.38 -5.20
N LYS A 216 1.38 20.13 -5.61
CA LYS A 216 0.19 20.37 -4.78
C LYS A 216 0.08 19.36 -3.62
N TYR A 217 0.28 18.07 -3.92
CA TYR A 217 -0.04 16.99 -2.99
C TYR A 217 1.16 16.46 -2.20
N PHE A 218 2.40 16.69 -2.61
CA PHE A 218 3.56 16.30 -1.82
C PHE A 218 3.97 17.40 -0.84
N VAL A 219 4.40 16.98 0.34
CA VAL A 219 5.08 17.86 1.30
C VAL A 219 6.38 18.34 0.68
N GLN A 220 6.59 19.66 0.58
CA GLN A 220 7.74 20.23 -0.12
C GLN A 220 8.99 20.37 0.77
N THR A 221 8.89 20.05 2.06
CA THR A 221 10.02 20.03 3.00
C THR A 221 11.01 18.93 2.58
N LYS A 222 12.30 19.19 2.75
CA LYS A 222 13.38 18.28 2.37
C LYS A 222 14.15 17.82 3.59
N GLY A 223 14.46 16.53 3.65
CA GLY A 223 15.32 15.94 4.67
C GLY A 223 14.74 15.94 6.07
N GLU A 224 13.45 16.15 6.25
CA GLU A 224 12.76 16.09 7.53
C GLU A 224 11.37 15.47 7.37
N LEU A 225 10.97 14.64 8.33
CA LEU A 225 9.63 14.07 8.33
C LEU A 225 8.57 15.09 8.79
N GLY A 226 8.95 16.02 9.65
CA GLY A 226 8.11 17.11 10.10
C GLY A 226 6.99 16.71 11.07
N THR A 227 5.96 17.55 11.11
CA THR A 227 4.77 17.39 11.93
C THR A 227 3.57 16.91 11.12
N LEU A 228 2.58 16.36 11.82
CA LEU A 228 1.34 15.93 11.17
C LEU A 228 0.61 17.12 10.51
N GLY A 229 0.61 18.31 11.12
CA GLY A 229 -0.02 19.49 10.52
C GLY A 229 0.58 19.92 9.19
N GLU A 230 1.89 19.75 9.00
CA GLU A 230 2.57 20.01 7.73
C GLU A 230 2.22 18.96 6.67
N ALA A 231 1.90 17.73 7.10
CA ALA A 231 1.63 16.58 6.23
C ALA A 231 0.15 16.36 5.94
N ARG A 232 -0.79 16.97 6.68
CA ARG A 232 -2.23 16.74 6.45
C ARG A 232 -2.66 17.08 5.03
N GLY A 233 -3.45 16.17 4.44
CA GLY A 233 -3.92 16.25 3.06
C GLY A 233 -2.81 16.07 2.03
N LYS A 234 -1.63 15.57 2.45
CA LYS A 234 -0.46 15.47 1.59
C LYS A 234 0.26 14.13 1.73
N ILE A 235 1.20 13.93 0.81
CA ILE A 235 2.10 12.79 0.73
C ILE A 235 3.50 13.23 1.16
N THR A 236 4.14 12.50 2.05
CA THR A 236 5.58 12.62 2.31
C THR A 236 6.31 11.58 1.48
N LEU A 237 7.26 12.03 0.65
CA LEU A 237 8.09 11.14 -0.16
C LEU A 237 9.21 10.53 0.70
N LEU A 238 9.29 9.20 0.72
CA LEU A 238 10.40 8.42 1.24
C LEU A 238 11.14 7.80 0.04
N ARG A 239 12.21 8.46 -0.40
CA ARG A 239 12.90 8.10 -1.64
C ARG A 239 13.99 7.05 -1.39
N ARG A 240 13.78 5.81 -1.87
CA ARG A 240 14.74 4.70 -1.86
C ARG A 240 15.32 4.47 -3.26
N PHE A 241 15.56 5.53 -4.00
CA PHE A 241 16.21 5.49 -5.33
C PHE A 241 17.09 6.72 -5.51
N ASP A 242 18.10 6.59 -6.36
CA ASP A 242 19.01 7.67 -6.74
C ASP A 242 18.60 8.29 -8.08
N LEU A 243 19.07 9.51 -8.34
CA LEU A 243 19.06 10.19 -9.63
C LEU A 243 20.51 10.42 -10.11
N ASP A 244 21.37 9.42 -9.92
CA ASP A 244 22.83 9.47 -10.16
C ASP A 244 23.20 9.53 -11.65
N ARG A 245 22.25 9.21 -12.54
CA ARG A 245 22.39 9.35 -14.00
C ARG A 245 22.02 10.74 -14.51
N LEU A 246 21.47 11.61 -13.64
CA LEU A 246 21.08 12.97 -13.94
C LEU A 246 22.02 13.95 -13.21
N PRO A 247 22.10 15.23 -13.66
CA PRO A 247 22.77 16.27 -12.89
C PRO A 247 22.26 16.37 -11.45
N GLN A 248 23.15 16.66 -10.49
CA GLN A 248 22.83 16.74 -9.06
C GLN A 248 21.62 17.64 -8.74
N SER A 249 21.43 18.71 -9.52
CA SER A 249 20.29 19.63 -9.37
C SER A 249 18.91 18.95 -9.43
N TYR A 250 18.80 17.80 -10.12
CA TYR A 250 17.56 17.02 -10.14
C TYR A 250 17.29 16.36 -8.78
N SER A 251 18.31 15.73 -8.19
CA SER A 251 18.19 15.17 -6.84
C SER A 251 17.89 16.26 -5.80
N ASP A 252 18.55 17.41 -5.92
CA ASP A 252 18.35 18.55 -5.01
C ASP A 252 16.97 19.18 -5.14
N ALA A 253 16.29 19.02 -6.29
CA ALA A 253 14.96 19.57 -6.52
C ALA A 253 13.85 18.71 -5.86
N LEU A 254 14.07 17.42 -5.64
CA LEU A 254 13.05 16.54 -5.06
C LEU A 254 12.77 16.85 -3.60
N PRO A 255 11.49 16.82 -3.16
CA PRO A 255 11.11 16.94 -1.75
C PRO A 255 11.29 15.62 -0.99
N GLY A 256 10.91 15.65 0.30
CA GLY A 256 10.86 14.47 1.16
C GLY A 256 12.21 14.01 1.70
N LEU A 257 12.31 12.76 2.07
CA LEU A 257 13.50 12.14 2.66
C LEU A 257 14.19 11.26 1.63
N HIS A 258 15.52 11.36 1.56
CA HIS A 258 16.33 10.49 0.71
C HIS A 258 17.04 9.44 1.56
N PHE A 259 16.80 8.19 1.24
CA PHE A 259 17.47 7.01 1.76
C PHE A 259 18.32 6.40 0.64
N PRO A 260 19.60 6.80 0.51
CA PRO A 260 20.43 6.33 -0.59
C PRO A 260 20.50 4.79 -0.61
N PRO A 261 20.20 4.13 -1.74
CA PRO A 261 20.23 2.66 -1.83
C PRO A 261 21.58 2.07 -1.40
N ALA A 262 22.68 2.75 -1.69
CA ALA A 262 24.01 2.32 -1.27
C ALA A 262 24.24 2.28 0.25
N LEU A 263 23.46 3.03 1.03
CA LEU A 263 23.48 3.05 2.50
C LEU A 263 22.39 2.18 3.13
N TRP A 264 21.40 1.77 2.34
CA TRP A 264 20.37 0.82 2.77
C TRP A 264 20.94 -0.59 2.59
N ARG A 265 21.52 -1.12 3.67
CA ARG A 265 22.10 -2.45 3.63
C ARG A 265 21.02 -3.48 3.30
N ASP A 266 21.20 -4.20 2.19
CA ASP A 266 20.33 -5.29 1.81
C ASP A 266 20.22 -6.34 2.93
N ASN A 267 19.01 -6.84 3.18
CA ASN A 267 18.69 -7.81 4.24
C ASN A 267 19.21 -7.38 5.62
N GLY A 268 19.10 -6.10 5.95
CA GLY A 268 19.72 -5.54 7.15
C GLY A 268 18.88 -5.71 8.42
N LEU A 269 19.38 -6.45 9.40
CA LEU A 269 18.74 -6.66 10.69
C LEU A 269 18.62 -5.37 11.52
N ASP A 270 19.59 -4.47 11.46
CA ASP A 270 19.63 -3.20 12.19
C ASP A 270 20.44 -2.17 11.39
N ILE A 271 19.79 -1.47 10.49
CA ILE A 271 20.41 -0.46 9.63
C ILE A 271 20.33 0.88 10.37
N THR A 272 21.45 1.58 10.45
CA THR A 272 21.52 2.96 10.91
C THR A 272 21.87 3.85 9.75
N LEU A 273 20.96 4.71 9.31
CA LEU A 273 21.10 5.55 8.15
C LEU A 273 20.83 7.01 8.48
N THR A 274 21.83 7.89 8.33
CA THR A 274 21.65 9.34 8.48
C THR A 274 21.13 9.91 7.16
N TYR A 275 19.86 10.34 7.14
CA TYR A 275 19.21 10.89 5.96
C TYR A 275 19.28 12.43 5.88
N ASN A 276 19.71 13.08 6.95
CA ASN A 276 20.02 14.52 6.97
C ASN A 276 21.25 14.75 7.84
N THR A 277 22.39 15.02 7.21
CA THR A 277 23.67 15.21 7.89
C THR A 277 23.77 16.57 8.58
N GLU A 278 23.14 17.61 8.06
CA GLU A 278 23.17 18.96 8.64
C GLU A 278 22.46 19.02 10.00
N LYS A 279 21.32 18.31 10.10
CA LYS A 279 20.51 18.23 11.32
C LYS A 279 20.76 16.97 12.14
N ASN A 280 21.67 16.12 11.70
CA ASN A 280 21.98 14.82 12.31
C ASN A 280 20.73 13.94 12.50
N LEU A 281 19.84 13.90 11.47
CA LEU A 281 18.64 13.10 11.53
C LEU A 281 18.91 11.69 10.98
N THR A 282 18.58 10.71 11.80
CA THR A 282 18.90 9.30 11.55
C THR A 282 17.64 8.45 11.53
N ALA A 283 17.61 7.48 10.63
CA ALA A 283 16.64 6.38 10.59
C ALA A 283 17.29 5.11 11.11
N TYR A 284 16.53 4.37 11.91
CA TYR A 284 16.82 3.00 12.30
C TYR A 284 15.84 2.11 11.56
N ILE A 285 16.37 1.13 10.82
CA ILE A 285 15.58 0.34 9.89
C ILE A 285 15.87 -1.14 10.12
N GLU A 286 14.85 -1.95 10.21
CA GLU A 286 14.92 -3.41 10.16
C GLU A 286 14.25 -3.86 8.86
N ASP A 287 15.05 -4.39 7.92
CA ASP A 287 14.65 -4.90 6.61
C ASP A 287 15.27 -6.30 6.42
N TYR A 288 15.09 -7.15 7.44
CA TYR A 288 15.64 -8.51 7.49
C TYR A 288 14.61 -9.50 6.95
N TYR A 289 14.55 -9.66 5.65
CA TYR A 289 13.57 -10.48 4.96
C TYR A 289 14.06 -11.91 4.67
N GLY A 290 15.34 -12.08 4.28
CA GLY A 290 15.99 -13.36 4.07
C GLY A 290 16.70 -13.83 5.36
N LEU A 291 16.19 -14.88 5.99
CA LEU A 291 16.62 -15.26 7.32
C LEU A 291 17.93 -16.05 7.32
N ASP A 292 18.77 -15.85 8.33
CA ASP A 292 20.02 -16.63 8.57
C ASP A 292 19.75 -17.94 9.35
N SER A 293 18.52 -18.43 9.38
CA SER A 293 18.18 -19.72 9.98
C SER A 293 18.82 -20.86 9.18
N PRO A 294 19.15 -22.00 9.83
CA PRO A 294 19.73 -23.15 9.13
C PRO A 294 18.78 -23.66 8.04
N ILE A 295 19.31 -24.05 6.88
CA ILE A 295 18.53 -24.68 5.80
C ILE A 295 17.81 -25.91 6.35
N GLY A 296 16.52 -26.07 6.03
CA GLY A 296 15.67 -27.14 6.53
C GLY A 296 15.08 -26.85 7.92
N SER A 297 15.12 -25.60 8.38
CA SER A 297 14.55 -25.18 9.67
C SER A 297 13.03 -25.31 9.72
N GLY A 298 12.37 -25.14 8.55
CA GLY A 298 10.92 -25.13 8.41
C GLY A 298 10.24 -23.87 8.96
N ALA A 299 9.02 -23.62 8.49
CA ALA A 299 8.29 -22.39 8.68
C ALA A 299 8.15 -21.95 10.16
N ALA A 300 7.92 -22.88 11.08
CA ALA A 300 7.76 -22.53 12.49
C ALA A 300 8.99 -21.85 13.10
N LEU A 301 10.20 -22.32 12.74
CA LEU A 301 11.44 -21.74 13.21
C LEU A 301 11.77 -20.45 12.46
N ASN A 302 11.56 -20.40 11.14
CA ASN A 302 11.78 -19.22 10.32
C ASN A 302 10.87 -18.06 10.76
N ILE A 303 9.58 -18.31 10.99
CA ILE A 303 8.64 -17.34 11.58
C ILE A 303 9.13 -16.86 12.97
N GLN A 304 9.70 -17.76 13.79
CA GLN A 304 10.24 -17.35 15.09
C GLN A 304 11.47 -16.45 14.96
N TRP A 305 12.34 -16.71 13.99
CA TRP A 305 13.50 -15.85 13.70
C TRP A 305 13.06 -14.45 13.31
N LYS A 306 12.13 -14.36 12.35
CA LYS A 306 11.59 -13.06 11.90
C LYS A 306 10.90 -12.32 13.04
N TYR A 307 10.04 -13.00 13.78
CA TYR A 307 9.38 -12.41 14.94
C TYR A 307 10.38 -11.84 15.96
N ASN A 308 11.46 -12.57 16.25
CA ASN A 308 12.49 -12.11 17.19
C ASN A 308 13.20 -10.85 16.67
N ALA A 309 13.56 -10.80 15.39
CA ALA A 309 14.18 -9.63 14.77
C ALA A 309 13.26 -8.41 14.86
N THR A 310 12.02 -8.56 14.41
CA THR A 310 11.01 -7.50 14.39
C THR A 310 10.73 -6.99 15.82
N THR A 311 10.48 -7.85 16.79
CA THR A 311 10.20 -7.43 18.18
C THR A 311 11.39 -6.79 18.89
N ALA A 312 12.62 -7.23 18.57
CA ALA A 312 13.82 -6.56 19.06
C ALA A 312 13.93 -5.13 18.55
N HIS A 313 13.65 -4.91 17.27
CA HIS A 313 13.69 -3.58 16.66
C HIS A 313 12.56 -2.67 17.18
N LEU A 314 11.33 -3.18 17.34
CA LEU A 314 10.22 -2.45 17.95
C LEU A 314 10.51 -2.09 19.43
N THR A 315 11.19 -2.97 20.18
CA THR A 315 11.63 -2.70 21.56
C THR A 315 12.69 -1.58 21.57
N LYS A 316 13.64 -1.60 20.65
CA LYS A 316 14.62 -0.52 20.47
C LYS A 316 13.92 0.79 20.16
N ALA A 317 12.93 0.80 19.26
CA ALA A 317 12.11 1.97 18.93
C ALA A 317 11.41 2.54 20.16
N ALA A 318 10.88 1.69 21.05
CA ALA A 318 10.13 2.08 22.22
C ALA A 318 11.00 2.64 23.36
N THR A 319 12.31 2.39 23.35
CA THR A 319 13.18 2.66 24.50
C THR A 319 14.40 3.51 24.16
N GLN A 320 14.76 3.65 22.88
CA GLN A 320 15.96 4.33 22.43
C GLN A 320 15.63 5.31 21.30
N TYR A 321 16.42 6.37 21.17
CA TYR A 321 16.37 7.31 20.04
C TYR A 321 14.95 7.81 19.72
N LEU A 322 14.22 8.27 20.75
CA LEU A 322 12.79 8.56 20.66
C LEU A 322 12.42 9.65 19.63
N ASP A 323 13.34 10.54 19.25
CA ASP A 323 13.17 11.57 18.22
C ASP A 323 13.66 11.14 16.83
N SER A 324 14.08 9.87 16.66
CA SER A 324 14.56 9.34 15.40
C SER A 324 13.45 8.56 14.66
N LEU A 325 13.57 8.46 13.34
CA LEU A 325 12.71 7.62 12.55
C LEU A 325 13.02 6.13 12.80
N PHE A 326 12.00 5.35 13.12
CA PHE A 326 12.07 3.89 13.15
C PHE A 326 11.17 3.32 12.07
N TRP A 327 11.72 2.37 11.31
CA TRP A 327 11.03 1.74 10.19
C TRP A 327 11.31 0.24 10.21
N THR A 328 10.30 -0.53 10.57
CA THR A 328 10.39 -1.98 10.82
C THR A 328 9.58 -2.73 9.79
N PHE A 329 10.19 -3.65 9.07
CA PHE A 329 9.50 -4.55 8.16
C PHE A 329 9.20 -5.87 8.90
N ALA A 330 7.93 -6.19 9.08
CA ALA A 330 7.50 -7.49 9.59
C ALA A 330 7.39 -8.56 8.49
N SER A 331 7.62 -8.16 7.25
CA SER A 331 7.65 -8.98 6.04
C SER A 331 8.89 -9.85 5.97
N SER A 332 8.78 -11.04 5.42
CA SER A 332 9.89 -11.94 5.12
C SER A 332 9.46 -13.09 4.22
N GLU A 333 10.45 -13.77 3.66
CA GLU A 333 10.31 -15.03 2.94
C GLU A 333 11.48 -15.96 3.28
N TYR A 334 11.38 -17.24 2.96
CA TYR A 334 12.49 -18.18 3.05
C TYR A 334 12.38 -19.21 1.93
N ASP A 335 13.01 -18.93 0.82
CA ASP A 335 12.90 -19.69 -0.43
C ASP A 335 13.85 -20.89 -0.52
N THR A 336 14.78 -21.03 0.43
CA THR A 336 15.79 -22.11 0.45
C THR A 336 15.32 -23.39 1.08
N ASP A 337 14.19 -23.38 1.77
CA ASP A 337 13.58 -24.60 2.31
C ASP A 337 12.74 -25.35 1.26
N SER A 338 12.34 -26.57 1.53
CA SER A 338 11.48 -27.36 0.67
C SER A 338 10.36 -28.02 1.51
N PRO A 339 9.12 -27.57 1.37
CA PRO A 339 8.67 -26.44 0.53
C PRO A 339 9.18 -25.08 1.00
N PRO A 340 9.26 -24.08 0.10
CA PRO A 340 9.67 -22.72 0.48
C PRO A 340 8.58 -22.03 1.31
N GLU A 341 8.99 -21.13 2.20
CA GLU A 341 8.09 -20.27 2.94
C GLU A 341 7.91 -18.95 2.19
N THR A 342 6.75 -18.82 1.56
CA THR A 342 6.33 -17.61 0.83
C THR A 342 6.00 -16.46 1.81
N PRO A 343 5.89 -15.20 1.35
CA PRO A 343 5.46 -14.10 2.19
C PRO A 343 4.15 -14.38 2.95
N GLU A 344 3.19 -15.06 2.31
CA GLU A 344 1.92 -15.45 2.95
C GLU A 344 2.14 -16.45 4.10
N ILE A 345 2.94 -17.48 3.88
CA ILE A 345 3.27 -18.48 4.93
C ILE A 345 3.98 -17.81 6.09
N MET A 346 4.92 -16.93 5.82
CA MET A 346 5.66 -16.21 6.87
C MET A 346 4.75 -15.28 7.67
N ALA A 347 3.89 -14.52 6.98
CA ALA A 347 2.98 -13.58 7.63
C ALA A 347 1.86 -14.27 8.42
N LEU A 348 1.22 -15.32 7.85
CA LEU A 348 -0.04 -15.90 8.35
C LEU A 348 0.12 -17.30 8.93
N GLY A 349 1.17 -18.02 8.57
CA GLY A 349 1.24 -19.47 8.76
C GLY A 349 0.35 -20.21 7.76
N ASN A 350 0.46 -21.54 7.73
CA ASN A 350 -0.31 -22.37 6.82
C ASN A 350 -1.34 -23.27 7.53
N GLY A 351 -1.49 -23.14 8.85
CA GLY A 351 -2.42 -23.94 9.63
C GLY A 351 -2.08 -25.42 9.73
N THR A 352 -0.85 -25.82 9.38
CA THR A 352 -0.35 -27.18 9.46
C THR A 352 0.48 -27.39 10.73
N GLU A 353 1.00 -28.61 10.94
CA GLU A 353 1.94 -28.91 12.01
C GLU A 353 3.24 -28.06 11.93
N TYR A 354 3.58 -27.54 10.76
CA TYR A 354 4.75 -26.70 10.53
C TYR A 354 4.58 -25.26 11.08
N THR A 355 3.32 -24.78 11.17
CA THR A 355 3.01 -23.44 11.67
C THR A 355 1.79 -23.44 12.60
N PRO A 356 1.82 -24.21 13.70
CA PRO A 356 0.65 -24.41 14.58
C PRO A 356 0.21 -23.14 15.30
N LEU A 357 1.10 -22.16 15.47
CA LEU A 357 0.84 -20.91 16.20
C LEU A 357 0.53 -19.72 15.28
N GLY A 358 0.32 -19.96 13.99
CA GLY A 358 0.21 -18.92 12.97
C GLY A 358 1.55 -18.28 12.64
N GLY A 359 1.50 -17.27 11.72
CA GLY A 359 2.68 -16.57 11.23
C GLY A 359 3.12 -15.40 12.13
N VAL A 360 3.95 -14.54 11.54
CA VAL A 360 4.50 -13.34 12.21
C VAL A 360 3.39 -12.42 12.70
N ASN A 361 2.35 -12.20 11.89
CA ASN A 361 1.27 -11.27 12.23
C ASN A 361 0.50 -11.66 13.50
N GLN A 362 0.15 -12.94 13.67
CA GLN A 362 -0.55 -13.42 14.85
C GLN A 362 0.30 -13.28 16.12
N ARG A 363 1.61 -13.53 16.00
CA ARG A 363 2.56 -13.37 17.13
C ARG A 363 2.77 -11.90 17.46
N LEU A 364 2.89 -11.03 16.45
CA LEU A 364 3.03 -9.58 16.63
C LEU A 364 1.82 -8.96 17.30
N LEU A 365 0.60 -9.43 17.01
CA LEU A 365 -0.60 -8.93 17.68
C LEU A 365 -0.47 -8.96 19.20
N LEU A 366 -0.02 -10.10 19.77
CA LEU A 366 0.16 -10.24 21.21
C LEU A 366 1.29 -9.35 21.74
N PHE A 367 2.37 -9.22 20.99
CA PHE A 367 3.46 -8.33 21.35
C PHE A 367 3.01 -6.87 21.36
N LEU A 368 2.33 -6.41 20.32
CA LEU A 368 1.83 -5.03 20.22
C LEU A 368 0.85 -4.69 21.36
N GLN A 369 -0.01 -5.62 21.78
CA GLN A 369 -0.87 -5.43 22.96
C GLN A 369 -0.08 -5.15 24.24
N SER A 370 1.13 -5.71 24.36
CA SER A 370 2.02 -5.45 25.50
C SER A 370 2.74 -4.09 25.43
N MET A 371 2.72 -3.43 24.26
CA MET A 371 3.44 -2.17 24.00
C MET A 371 2.59 -0.92 24.26
N LYS A 372 1.48 -1.03 24.96
CA LYS A 372 0.56 0.07 25.24
C LYS A 372 1.26 1.31 25.80
N GLY A 373 1.02 2.47 25.19
CA GLY A 373 1.64 3.75 25.54
C GLY A 373 3.09 3.89 25.07
N LYS A 374 3.57 3.00 24.21
CA LYS A 374 4.92 3.05 23.63
C LYS A 374 4.89 3.54 22.20
N ARG A 375 5.95 4.20 21.80
CA ARG A 375 6.21 4.53 20.41
C ARG A 375 7.01 3.39 19.77
N VAL A 376 6.52 2.84 18.64
CA VAL A 376 7.21 1.80 17.86
C VAL A 376 7.57 2.27 16.44
N GLY A 377 7.09 3.43 16.00
CA GLY A 377 7.38 4.01 14.69
C GLY A 377 6.57 3.39 13.54
N ILE A 378 7.17 3.31 12.37
CA ILE A 378 6.56 2.68 11.19
C ILE A 378 6.71 1.17 11.28
N VAL A 379 5.60 0.44 11.03
CA VAL A 379 5.59 -1.03 10.98
C VAL A 379 4.96 -1.46 9.67
N MET A 380 5.74 -2.14 8.82
CA MET A 380 5.32 -2.62 7.51
C MET A 380 4.89 -4.09 7.62
N PHE A 381 3.72 -4.40 7.08
CA PHE A 381 3.14 -5.73 7.11
C PHE A 381 3.00 -6.33 5.71
N ASP A 382 3.10 -7.66 5.63
CA ASP A 382 2.45 -8.44 4.60
C ASP A 382 1.08 -8.89 5.10
N PHE A 383 0.08 -9.01 4.22
CA PHE A 383 -1.28 -9.53 4.55
C PHE A 383 -1.84 -8.92 5.86
N TYR A 384 -1.79 -7.59 5.95
CA TYR A 384 -2.10 -6.80 7.15
C TYR A 384 -3.48 -7.03 7.75
N GLU A 385 -4.44 -7.51 6.97
CA GLU A 385 -5.83 -7.77 7.39
C GLU A 385 -5.96 -9.00 8.28
N THR A 386 -4.94 -9.81 8.39
CA THR A 386 -4.96 -11.03 9.20
C THR A 386 -3.83 -11.04 10.24
N PRO A 387 -4.19 -11.09 11.54
CA PRO A 387 -5.56 -11.05 12.10
C PRO A 387 -6.23 -9.69 11.95
N SER A 388 -7.56 -9.68 11.87
CA SER A 388 -8.36 -8.49 11.50
C SER A 388 -8.20 -7.27 12.41
N ASN A 389 -7.67 -7.43 13.62
CA ASN A 389 -7.40 -6.36 14.57
C ASN A 389 -5.93 -5.94 14.66
N LEU A 390 -5.06 -6.43 13.78
CA LEU A 390 -3.61 -6.15 13.82
C LEU A 390 -3.33 -4.64 13.68
N VAL A 391 -3.86 -4.03 12.63
CA VAL A 391 -3.70 -2.58 12.38
C VAL A 391 -4.33 -1.76 13.52
N GLN A 392 -5.56 -2.10 13.94
CA GLN A 392 -6.21 -1.39 15.05
C GLN A 392 -5.39 -1.49 16.33
N THR A 393 -4.81 -2.65 16.63
CA THR A 393 -3.95 -2.82 17.81
C THR A 393 -2.72 -1.91 17.75
N LEU A 394 -2.06 -1.79 16.59
CA LEU A 394 -0.94 -0.85 16.42
C LEU A 394 -1.37 0.61 16.60
N LEU A 395 -2.57 0.98 16.14
CA LEU A 395 -3.12 2.33 16.30
C LEU A 395 -3.53 2.66 17.75
N ASP A 396 -3.77 1.66 18.58
CA ASP A 396 -4.25 1.81 19.97
C ASP A 396 -3.12 1.75 21.01
N ILE A 397 -1.88 1.52 20.58
CA ILE A 397 -0.69 1.63 21.42
C ILE A 397 -0.42 3.12 21.79
#